data_b80f35701c969667f1580d11db34bcd3
#
_entry.id   b80f35701c969667f1580d11db34bcd3
#
_cell.length_a   1.000
_cell.length_b   1.000
_cell.length_c   1.000
_cell.angle_alpha   90.00
_cell.angle_beta   90.00
_cell.angle_gamma   90.00
#
_symmetry.space_group_name_H-M   'P 1'
#
loop_
_entity.id
_entity.type
_entity.pdbx_description
1 polymer ?
#
loop_
_entity_poly.entity_id
_entity_poly.type
_entity_poly.pdbx_seq_one_letter_code
_entity_poly.pdbx_strand_id
1 'polypeptide(L)'
;KRSMKRCKMRKGNGMLLREYLKEWTKEDLLNEARSYELKNCSRLKKDDLIDRIVEYLTTEEALRGRLSCLTKEQMVLFCKACTEPQKISAEEIMDGMQLYKYVLGSFEEVSDCFTVFEEIAQGFSGIDDEAFRAVQSKKGWLMKCISFFIDYYEIAPLEILYELYKLKVK
;
A
#
# COMPACT_ATOMS: atom_id res chain seq x y z
N LYS A 1 16.39 -7.60 0.53
CA LYS A 1 15.55 -8.48 -0.35
C LYS A 1 14.55 -9.17 0.56
N ARG A 2 13.31 -8.67 0.63
CA ARG A 2 12.21 -9.37 1.32
C ARG A 2 11.99 -10.70 0.59
N SER A 3 12.18 -11.81 1.30
CA SER A 3 11.87 -13.14 0.77
C SER A 3 10.34 -13.26 0.72
N MET A 4 9.76 -13.33 -0.48
CA MET A 4 8.36 -13.69 -0.67
C MET A 4 8.13 -15.10 -0.14
N LYS A 5 7.54 -15.23 1.03
CA LYS A 5 7.12 -16.53 1.58
C LYS A 5 5.67 -16.78 1.20
N ARG A 6 5.41 -18.02 0.74
CA ARG A 6 4.07 -18.52 0.39
C ARG A 6 3.09 -18.28 1.54
N CYS A 7 2.10 -17.44 1.32
CA CYS A 7 0.94 -17.36 2.19
C CYS A 7 -0.09 -18.42 1.74
N LYS A 8 -0.49 -19.31 2.65
CA LYS A 8 -1.54 -20.31 2.37
C LYS A 8 -2.90 -19.63 2.49
N MET A 9 -3.55 -19.35 1.37
CA MET A 9 -4.95 -18.92 1.37
C MET A 9 -5.86 -19.99 2.00
N ARG A 10 -6.65 -19.58 2.99
CA ARG A 10 -7.82 -20.35 3.42
C ARG A 10 -9.00 -19.96 2.51
N LYS A 11 -9.60 -20.96 1.85
CA LYS A 11 -10.82 -20.78 1.05
C LYS A 11 -11.93 -20.20 1.94
N GLY A 12 -12.39 -18.99 1.65
CA GLY A 12 -13.67 -18.50 2.16
C GLY A 12 -13.67 -17.20 2.98
N ASN A 13 -12.53 -16.71 3.46
CA ASN A 13 -12.45 -15.40 4.12
C ASN A 13 -11.31 -14.60 3.52
N GLY A 14 -11.48 -13.28 3.38
CA GLY A 14 -10.41 -12.39 2.98
C GLY A 14 -9.17 -12.55 3.88
N MET A 15 -8.02 -12.12 3.39
CA MET A 15 -6.77 -12.23 4.15
C MET A 15 -6.73 -11.14 5.22
N LEU A 16 -6.52 -11.51 6.48
CA LEU A 16 -6.31 -10.58 7.56
C LEU A 16 -4.86 -10.07 7.57
N LEU A 17 -4.68 -8.76 7.71
CA LEU A 17 -3.36 -8.12 7.83
C LEU A 17 -2.56 -8.71 8.99
N ARG A 18 -3.22 -8.96 10.13
CA ARG A 18 -2.59 -9.56 11.31
C ARG A 18 -2.01 -10.95 11.01
N GLU A 19 -2.75 -11.80 10.31
CA GLU A 19 -2.29 -13.16 9.94
C GLU A 19 -1.11 -13.11 8.95
N TYR A 20 -1.16 -12.17 8.00
CA TYR A 20 -0.06 -11.93 7.08
C TYR A 20 1.23 -11.50 7.80
N LEU A 21 1.14 -10.58 8.75
CA LEU A 21 2.30 -10.11 9.52
C LEU A 21 2.90 -11.17 10.46
N LYS A 22 2.17 -12.22 10.83
CA LYS A 22 2.71 -13.36 11.59
C LYS A 22 3.81 -14.12 10.84
N GLU A 23 3.78 -14.12 9.51
CA GLU A 23 4.80 -14.76 8.67
C GLU A 23 6.13 -13.98 8.67
N TRP A 24 6.11 -12.71 9.07
CA TRP A 24 7.30 -11.87 9.10
C TRP A 24 8.20 -12.20 10.29
N THR A 25 9.51 -11.99 10.14
CA THR A 25 10.42 -12.07 11.29
C THR A 25 10.21 -10.88 12.23
N LYS A 26 10.62 -11.01 13.50
CA LYS A 26 10.57 -9.87 14.44
C LYS A 26 11.44 -8.70 13.94
N GLU A 27 12.53 -8.98 13.25
CA GLU A 27 13.42 -7.97 12.69
C GLU A 27 12.74 -7.19 11.57
N ASP A 28 12.04 -7.88 10.64
CA ASP A 28 11.27 -7.24 9.58
C ASP A 28 10.17 -6.33 10.15
N LEU A 29 9.45 -6.83 11.17
CA LEU A 29 8.42 -6.05 11.87
C LEU A 29 8.99 -4.80 12.56
N LEU A 30 10.18 -4.91 13.18
CA LEU A 30 10.83 -3.75 13.80
C LEU A 30 11.29 -2.73 12.76
N ASN A 31 11.78 -3.19 11.61
CA ASN A 31 12.18 -2.30 10.52
C ASN A 31 10.96 -1.58 9.94
N GLU A 32 9.85 -2.29 9.79
CA GLU A 32 8.58 -1.69 9.34
C GLU A 32 8.04 -0.67 10.35
N ALA A 33 8.04 -1.01 11.66
CA ALA A 33 7.61 -0.09 12.72
C ALA A 33 8.47 1.18 12.77
N ARG A 34 9.79 1.06 12.50
CA ARG A 34 10.69 2.22 12.40
C ARG A 34 10.39 3.09 11.19
N SER A 35 10.03 2.50 10.04
CA SER A 35 9.66 3.27 8.84
C SER A 35 8.40 4.10 9.05
N TYR A 36 7.54 3.68 9.99
CA TYR A 36 6.35 4.43 10.44
C TYR A 36 6.61 5.30 11.68
N GLU A 37 7.87 5.44 12.11
CA GLU A 37 8.26 6.23 13.29
C GLU A 37 7.57 5.77 14.59
N LEU A 38 7.13 4.50 14.68
CA LEU A 38 6.49 3.95 15.87
C LEU A 38 7.50 3.82 17.01
N LYS A 39 7.25 4.51 18.12
CA LYS A 39 8.14 4.56 19.28
C LYS A 39 7.96 3.35 20.18
N ASN A 40 9.03 3.01 20.92
CA ASN A 40 9.04 1.96 21.96
C ASN A 40 8.76 0.53 21.48
N CYS A 41 8.90 0.24 20.17
CA CYS A 41 8.61 -1.07 19.60
C CYS A 41 9.66 -2.14 19.91
N SER A 42 10.92 -1.77 20.20
CA SER A 42 12.03 -2.73 20.38
C SER A 42 11.85 -3.69 21.57
N ARG A 43 11.10 -3.27 22.58
CA ARG A 43 10.83 -4.07 23.81
C ARG A 43 9.58 -4.95 23.69
N LEU A 44 8.78 -4.78 22.66
CA LEU A 44 7.54 -5.53 22.46
C LEU A 44 7.83 -7.00 22.09
N LYS A 45 6.96 -7.91 22.51
CA LYS A 45 6.89 -9.26 21.95
C LYS A 45 6.41 -9.19 20.51
N LYS A 46 6.61 -10.27 19.74
CA LYS A 46 6.24 -10.30 18.32
C LYS A 46 4.75 -10.00 18.10
N ASP A 47 3.88 -10.61 18.90
CA ASP A 47 2.42 -10.42 18.77
C ASP A 47 2.00 -8.98 19.11
N ASP A 48 2.53 -8.42 20.18
CA ASP A 48 2.25 -7.03 20.58
C ASP A 48 2.76 -6.03 19.53
N LEU A 49 3.89 -6.35 18.89
CA LEU A 49 4.44 -5.54 17.81
C LEU A 49 3.57 -5.60 16.55
N ILE A 50 3.04 -6.78 16.21
CA ILE A 50 2.09 -6.97 15.12
C ILE A 50 0.82 -6.14 15.40
N ASP A 51 0.25 -6.26 16.59
CA ASP A 51 -0.96 -5.52 16.95
C ASP A 51 -0.73 -4.00 16.85
N ARG A 52 0.43 -3.53 17.28
CA ARG A 52 0.80 -2.12 17.17
C ARG A 52 0.93 -1.63 15.72
N ILE A 53 1.49 -2.46 14.84
CA ILE A 53 1.60 -2.16 13.40
C ILE A 53 0.22 -2.17 12.74
N VAL A 54 -0.62 -3.17 13.04
CA VAL A 54 -2.00 -3.25 12.52
C VAL A 54 -2.80 -2.03 12.94
N GLU A 55 -2.76 -1.70 14.25
CA GLU A 55 -3.43 -0.51 14.78
C GLU A 55 -3.05 0.76 14.00
N TYR A 56 -1.75 0.99 13.77
CA TYR A 56 -1.27 2.14 13.01
C TYR A 56 -1.73 2.10 11.56
N LEU A 57 -1.53 0.97 10.87
CA LEU A 57 -1.83 0.83 9.44
C LEU A 57 -3.32 0.97 9.12
N THR A 58 -4.20 0.73 10.10
CA THR A 58 -5.65 0.86 9.94
C THR A 58 -6.19 2.22 10.40
N THR A 59 -5.34 3.12 10.93
CA THR A 59 -5.78 4.49 11.23
C THR A 59 -6.19 5.23 9.97
N GLU A 60 -7.17 6.13 10.09
CA GLU A 60 -7.61 6.99 8.99
C GLU A 60 -6.44 7.77 8.38
N GLU A 61 -5.58 8.35 9.22
CA GLU A 61 -4.41 9.12 8.78
C GLU A 61 -3.45 8.29 7.92
N ALA A 62 -3.06 7.10 8.40
CA ALA A 62 -2.16 6.20 7.68
C ALA A 62 -2.78 5.68 6.38
N LEU A 63 -4.08 5.39 6.37
CA LEU A 63 -4.81 4.97 5.17
C LEU A 63 -4.88 6.11 4.15
N ARG A 64 -5.32 7.30 4.54
CA ARG A 64 -5.36 8.49 3.66
C ARG A 64 -3.96 8.81 3.12
N GLY A 65 -2.93 8.73 3.93
CA GLY A 65 -1.54 8.96 3.54
C GLY A 65 -1.09 8.02 2.42
N ARG A 66 -1.22 6.71 2.63
CA ARG A 66 -0.78 5.67 1.68
C ARG A 66 -1.62 5.63 0.41
N LEU A 67 -2.95 5.63 0.55
CA LEU A 67 -3.87 5.52 -0.59
C LEU A 67 -3.90 6.77 -1.46
N SER A 68 -3.68 7.96 -0.88
CA SER A 68 -3.61 9.20 -1.68
C SER A 68 -2.40 9.26 -2.61
N CYS A 69 -1.36 8.46 -2.37
CA CYS A 69 -0.17 8.38 -3.21
C CYS A 69 -0.29 7.36 -4.35
N LEU A 70 -1.38 6.59 -4.42
CA LEU A 70 -1.61 5.65 -5.52
C LEU A 70 -1.87 6.41 -6.82
N THR A 71 -1.31 5.93 -7.92
CA THR A 71 -1.68 6.43 -9.26
C THR A 71 -3.13 6.05 -9.57
N LYS A 72 -3.68 6.60 -10.65
CA LYS A 72 -5.05 6.27 -11.07
C LYS A 72 -5.21 4.77 -11.34
N GLU A 73 -4.25 4.17 -12.01
CA GLU A 73 -4.21 2.75 -12.37
C GLU A 73 -4.15 1.88 -11.10
N GLN A 74 -3.26 2.19 -10.18
CA GLN A 74 -3.13 1.52 -8.87
C GLN A 74 -4.40 1.63 -8.04
N MET A 75 -5.04 2.80 -8.04
CA MET A 75 -6.29 3.00 -7.30
C MET A 75 -7.44 2.19 -7.90
N VAL A 76 -7.52 2.07 -9.22
CA VAL A 76 -8.51 1.20 -9.88
C VAL A 76 -8.30 -0.26 -9.51
N LEU A 77 -7.05 -0.74 -9.56
CA LEU A 77 -6.69 -2.11 -9.16
C LEU A 77 -7.03 -2.36 -7.68
N PHE A 78 -6.66 -1.43 -6.79
CA PHE A 78 -6.98 -1.50 -5.37
C PHE A 78 -8.48 -1.59 -5.10
N CYS A 79 -9.29 -0.71 -5.72
CA CYS A 79 -10.76 -0.73 -5.55
C CYS A 79 -11.38 -2.05 -6.01
N LYS A 80 -10.92 -2.62 -7.13
CA LYS A 80 -11.37 -3.94 -7.59
C LYS A 80 -10.97 -5.03 -6.58
N ALA A 81 -9.72 -5.00 -6.11
CA ALA A 81 -9.21 -5.98 -5.17
C ALA A 81 -9.82 -5.89 -3.76
N CYS A 82 -10.47 -4.77 -3.41
CA CYS A 82 -11.29 -4.67 -2.20
C CYS A 82 -12.56 -5.53 -2.25
N THR A 83 -13.06 -5.87 -3.46
CA THR A 83 -14.28 -6.66 -3.62
C THR A 83 -14.01 -8.14 -3.84
N GLU A 84 -12.96 -8.44 -4.60
CA GLU A 84 -12.55 -9.81 -4.91
C GLU A 84 -11.06 -9.86 -5.31
N PRO A 85 -10.35 -10.98 -5.10
CA PRO A 85 -8.98 -11.14 -5.55
C PRO A 85 -8.83 -10.87 -7.05
N GLN A 86 -7.85 -10.05 -7.42
CA GLN A 86 -7.60 -9.66 -8.81
C GLN A 86 -6.42 -10.42 -9.38
N LYS A 87 -6.65 -11.08 -10.51
CA LYS A 87 -5.55 -11.65 -11.30
C LYS A 87 -4.79 -10.50 -11.96
N ILE A 88 -3.49 -10.45 -11.72
CA ILE A 88 -2.60 -9.40 -12.21
C ILE A 88 -2.02 -9.81 -13.55
N SER A 89 -2.23 -9.00 -14.58
CA SER A 89 -1.57 -9.18 -15.87
C SER A 89 -0.09 -8.77 -15.79
N ALA A 90 0.70 -9.19 -16.79
CA ALA A 90 2.11 -8.78 -16.90
C ALA A 90 2.29 -7.26 -16.93
N GLU A 91 1.33 -6.52 -17.48
CA GLU A 91 1.34 -5.06 -17.57
C GLU A 91 1.03 -4.40 -16.22
N GLU A 92 0.21 -5.05 -15.37
CA GLU A 92 -0.21 -4.55 -14.06
C GLU A 92 0.71 -4.99 -12.92
N ILE A 93 1.74 -5.82 -13.20
CA ILE A 93 2.58 -6.41 -12.15
C ILE A 93 3.27 -5.34 -11.29
N MET A 94 3.70 -4.24 -11.90
CA MET A 94 4.34 -3.13 -11.19
C MET A 94 3.36 -2.41 -10.28
N ASP A 95 2.10 -2.26 -10.69
CA ASP A 95 1.05 -1.66 -9.87
C ASP A 95 0.70 -2.56 -8.68
N GLY A 96 0.54 -3.87 -8.91
CA GLY A 96 0.35 -4.85 -7.84
C GLY A 96 1.51 -4.87 -6.84
N MET A 97 2.75 -4.81 -7.33
CA MET A 97 3.95 -4.74 -6.49
C MET A 97 4.00 -3.45 -5.66
N GLN A 98 3.51 -2.33 -6.20
CA GLN A 98 3.44 -1.07 -5.44
C GLN A 98 2.39 -1.15 -4.32
N LEU A 99 1.22 -1.72 -4.59
CA LEU A 99 0.20 -1.97 -3.56
C LEU A 99 0.73 -2.88 -2.45
N TYR A 100 1.48 -3.92 -2.82
CA TYR A 100 2.17 -4.81 -1.88
C TYR A 100 3.20 -4.08 -1.01
N LYS A 101 4.01 -3.20 -1.61
CA LYS A 101 5.00 -2.38 -0.88
C LYS A 101 4.36 -1.46 0.15
N TYR A 102 3.16 -0.95 -0.13
CA TYR A 102 2.39 -0.13 0.81
C TYR A 102 1.65 -0.93 1.87
N VAL A 103 1.84 -2.25 1.91
CA VAL A 103 1.17 -3.16 2.87
C VAL A 103 -0.36 -3.00 2.81
N LEU A 104 -0.89 -2.88 1.59
CA LEU A 104 -2.33 -2.79 1.35
C LEU A 104 -2.98 -4.15 1.12
N GLY A 105 -2.19 -5.14 0.72
CA GLY A 105 -2.64 -6.48 0.42
C GLY A 105 -1.47 -7.43 0.24
N SER A 106 -1.76 -8.66 -0.15
CA SER A 106 -0.79 -9.70 -0.45
C SER A 106 -0.85 -10.11 -1.92
N PHE A 107 0.29 -10.57 -2.41
CA PHE A 107 0.43 -11.11 -3.75
C PHE A 107 0.70 -12.62 -3.66
N GLU A 108 -0.07 -13.42 -4.38
CA GLU A 108 0.14 -14.85 -4.49
C GLU A 108 0.82 -15.17 -5.82
N GLU A 109 2.10 -15.56 -5.77
CA GLU A 109 2.94 -15.81 -6.96
C GLU A 109 2.42 -16.95 -7.87
N VAL A 110 1.73 -17.97 -7.29
CA VAL A 110 1.29 -19.14 -8.06
C VAL A 110 0.08 -18.84 -8.93
N SER A 111 -0.81 -17.97 -8.45
CA SER A 111 -2.05 -17.59 -9.13
C SER A 111 -1.97 -16.22 -9.79
N ASP A 112 -0.85 -15.48 -9.60
CA ASP A 112 -0.70 -14.08 -9.98
C ASP A 112 -1.84 -13.20 -9.46
N CYS A 113 -2.39 -13.53 -8.28
CA CYS A 113 -3.50 -12.81 -7.69
C CYS A 113 -3.06 -11.83 -6.59
N PHE A 114 -3.60 -10.63 -6.63
CA PHE A 114 -3.50 -9.63 -5.56
C PHE A 114 -4.80 -9.58 -4.77
N THR A 115 -4.69 -9.61 -3.44
CA THR A 115 -5.81 -9.55 -2.50
C THR A 115 -5.57 -8.46 -1.48
N VAL A 116 -6.52 -7.54 -1.30
CA VAL A 116 -6.47 -6.50 -0.26
C VAL A 116 -6.78 -7.13 1.09
N PHE A 117 -6.12 -6.65 2.16
CA PHE A 117 -6.42 -7.09 3.52
C PHE A 117 -7.80 -6.56 3.95
N GLU A 118 -8.55 -7.40 4.68
CA GLU A 118 -9.93 -7.05 5.12
C GLU A 118 -9.98 -5.76 5.91
N GLU A 119 -9.05 -5.58 6.86
CA GLU A 119 -9.00 -4.39 7.70
C GLU A 119 -8.72 -3.12 6.89
N ILE A 120 -7.92 -3.25 5.83
CA ILE A 120 -7.61 -2.14 4.92
C ILE A 120 -8.83 -1.80 4.06
N ALA A 121 -9.53 -2.81 3.52
CA ALA A 121 -10.74 -2.61 2.71
C ALA A 121 -11.86 -1.96 3.54
N GLN A 122 -12.06 -2.41 4.79
CA GLN A 122 -13.02 -1.82 5.73
C GLN A 122 -12.66 -0.38 6.05
N GLY A 123 -11.41 -0.10 6.41
CA GLY A 123 -10.94 1.26 6.70
C GLY A 123 -11.08 2.19 5.49
N PHE A 124 -10.81 1.69 4.28
CA PHE A 124 -10.99 2.45 3.04
C PHE A 124 -12.44 2.88 2.84
N SER A 125 -13.41 2.01 3.09
CA SER A 125 -14.83 2.36 2.94
C SER A 125 -15.26 3.55 3.82
N GLY A 126 -14.59 3.78 4.94
CA GLY A 126 -14.84 4.91 5.83
C GLY A 126 -14.19 6.23 5.41
N ILE A 127 -13.19 6.17 4.51
CA ILE A 127 -12.43 7.36 4.06
C ILE A 127 -12.66 7.73 2.60
N ASP A 128 -13.40 6.93 1.85
CA ASP A 128 -13.63 7.12 0.41
C ASP A 128 -14.68 8.22 0.15
N ASP A 129 -14.33 9.45 0.49
CA ASP A 129 -15.14 10.64 0.30
C ASP A 129 -14.62 11.53 -0.86
N GLU A 130 -15.37 12.54 -1.22
CA GLU A 130 -15.02 13.47 -2.30
C GLU A 130 -13.70 14.22 -2.00
N ALA A 131 -13.47 14.60 -0.73
CA ALA A 131 -12.26 15.30 -0.32
C ALA A 131 -11.02 14.40 -0.47
N PHE A 132 -11.13 13.12 -0.07
CA PHE A 132 -10.07 12.15 -0.28
C PHE A 132 -9.78 11.96 -1.77
N ARG A 133 -10.81 11.76 -2.60
CA ARG A 133 -10.64 11.54 -4.04
C ARG A 133 -10.02 12.73 -4.76
N ALA A 134 -10.36 13.97 -4.35
CA ALA A 134 -9.74 15.17 -4.87
C ALA A 134 -8.23 15.23 -4.55
N VAL A 135 -7.83 14.90 -3.31
CA VAL A 135 -6.42 14.83 -2.91
C VAL A 135 -5.69 13.70 -3.63
N GLN A 136 -6.29 12.51 -3.68
CA GLN A 136 -5.72 11.32 -4.33
C GLN A 136 -5.47 11.58 -5.82
N SER A 137 -6.41 12.19 -6.53
CA SER A 137 -6.25 12.51 -7.96
C SER A 137 -5.04 13.41 -8.23
N LYS A 138 -4.77 14.38 -7.35
CA LYS A 138 -3.62 15.30 -7.47
C LYS A 138 -2.30 14.62 -7.11
N LYS A 139 -2.26 13.96 -5.95
CA LYS A 139 -1.06 13.28 -5.46
C LYS A 139 -0.69 12.09 -6.34
N GLY A 140 -1.65 11.24 -6.72
CA GLY A 140 -1.41 10.10 -7.57
C GLY A 140 -0.89 10.49 -8.96
N TRP A 141 -1.39 11.60 -9.52
CA TRP A 141 -0.82 12.15 -10.75
C TRP A 141 0.63 12.64 -10.56
N LEU A 142 0.92 13.32 -9.45
CA LEU A 142 2.28 13.75 -9.12
C LEU A 142 3.22 12.55 -8.94
N MET A 143 2.77 11.49 -8.27
CA MET A 143 3.55 10.24 -8.13
C MET A 143 3.86 9.62 -9.48
N LYS A 144 2.92 9.63 -10.44
CA LYS A 144 3.16 9.16 -11.80
C LYS A 144 4.23 10.01 -12.52
N CYS A 145 4.22 11.33 -12.34
CA CYS A 145 5.28 12.21 -12.86
C CYS A 145 6.64 11.90 -12.24
N ILE A 146 6.67 11.69 -10.91
CA ILE A 146 7.91 11.35 -10.19
C ILE A 146 8.48 10.03 -10.72
N SER A 147 7.66 8.99 -10.85
CA SER A 147 8.09 7.69 -11.40
C SER A 147 8.65 7.86 -12.82
N PHE A 148 7.96 8.60 -13.68
CA PHE A 148 8.44 8.88 -15.03
C PHE A 148 9.83 9.54 -15.03
N PHE A 149 10.05 10.55 -14.19
CA PHE A 149 11.36 11.21 -14.12
C PHE A 149 12.45 10.27 -13.60
N ILE A 150 12.15 9.46 -12.60
CA ILE A 150 13.10 8.50 -12.03
C ILE A 150 13.45 7.42 -13.08
N ASP A 151 12.45 6.88 -13.77
CA ASP A 151 12.63 5.78 -14.73
C ASP A 151 13.43 6.20 -15.97
N TYR A 152 13.29 7.46 -16.42
CA TYR A 152 13.93 7.93 -17.65
C TYR A 152 15.14 8.85 -17.43
N TYR A 153 15.20 9.55 -16.30
CA TYR A 153 16.23 10.56 -16.04
C TYR A 153 17.00 10.32 -14.74
N GLU A 154 16.66 9.28 -13.97
CA GLU A 154 17.24 8.94 -12.66
C GLU A 154 17.08 10.03 -11.57
N ILE A 155 16.53 11.18 -11.92
CA ILE A 155 16.29 12.33 -11.04
C ILE A 155 14.90 12.92 -11.31
N ALA A 156 14.31 13.50 -10.28
CA ALA A 156 13.04 14.26 -10.36
C ALA A 156 13.26 15.68 -9.86
N PRO A 157 13.54 16.65 -10.75
CA PRO A 157 13.77 18.05 -10.36
C PRO A 157 12.54 18.66 -9.71
N LEU A 158 12.70 19.19 -8.47
CA LEU A 158 11.57 19.70 -7.68
C LEU A 158 10.87 20.89 -8.36
N GLU A 159 11.61 21.74 -9.05
CA GLU A 159 11.07 22.89 -9.77
C GLU A 159 10.12 22.46 -10.88
N ILE A 160 10.50 21.44 -11.65
CA ILE A 160 9.67 20.89 -12.73
C ILE A 160 8.44 20.22 -12.14
N LEU A 161 8.59 19.40 -11.10
CA LEU A 161 7.47 18.77 -10.41
C LEU A 161 6.48 19.80 -9.85
N TYR A 162 6.98 20.91 -9.32
CA TYR A 162 6.14 22.00 -8.82
C TYR A 162 5.35 22.70 -9.93
N GLU A 163 5.99 22.97 -11.08
CA GLU A 163 5.28 23.54 -12.24
C GLU A 163 4.20 22.58 -12.77
N LEU A 164 4.51 21.29 -12.89
CA LEU A 164 3.55 20.28 -13.27
C LEU A 164 2.37 20.19 -12.29
N TYR A 165 2.65 20.25 -10.98
CA TYR A 165 1.60 20.27 -9.95
C TYR A 165 0.67 21.47 -10.11
N LYS A 166 1.22 22.67 -10.36
CA LYS A 166 0.40 23.88 -10.60
C LYS A 166 -0.53 23.74 -11.81
N LEU A 167 -0.09 23.07 -12.87
CA LEU A 167 -0.94 22.79 -14.05
C LEU A 167 -2.10 21.86 -13.73
N LYS A 168 -1.93 20.91 -12.79
CA LYS A 168 -2.97 19.96 -12.40
C LYS A 168 -3.97 20.54 -11.40
N VAL A 169 -3.57 21.56 -10.63
CA VAL A 169 -4.40 22.15 -9.56
C VAL A 169 -5.31 23.28 -10.08
N LYS A 170 -4.98 23.85 -11.24
CA LYS A 170 -5.86 24.80 -11.94
C LYS A 170 -7.08 24.10 -12.53
#